data_2f7e6e3b1eac0e316ff8b761e260c075
#
_entry.id   2f7e6e3b1eac0e316ff8b761e260c075
#
_cell.length_a   1.000
_cell.length_b   1.000
_cell.length_c   1.000
_cell.angle_alpha   90.00
_cell.angle_beta   90.00
_cell.angle_gamma   90.00
#
_symmetry.space_group_name_H-M   'P 1'
#
loop_
_entity.id
_entity.type
_entity.pdbx_description
1 polymer ?
#
loop_
_entity_poly.entity_id
_entity_poly.type
_entity_poly.pdbx_seq_one_letter_code
_entity_poly.pdbx_strand_id
1 'polypeptide(L)'
;MNDDNNVKTDQTGYASVPGLAYENQGWVSEIEGEIPKEMEGTLLRNGPAMYEREGFVKSYLDGDGMVTSVAVKDGKAYFRNKFVVTEDFDEEERTGKYIKSSIFTAADPRPFAFGQRLFKDLLGGDISKKQNGAYNVVNWGGSLCAVDYKKPYALNPDTLETIGHGNCPLSSTTHTSHYRTVTEPDGSRRLVAFINEVNWRKNHINEDGSEHLGITNATFYEFDEDGKEVSRRKFPYPSSYVHDLIVTENYYVLFDCPIKIDFKKTFTDYLTQNACLSELICEDTERQPLFRIFPRRGADMTVRTAPADYWCYAYHHVNGFENENGDIVFDTCTWDKFTLYFTDITNPNGKDNFPRMKLSRFVI
;
A
#
# COMPACT_ATOMS: atom_id res chain seq x y z
N MET A 1 33.06 -25.70 5.17
CA MET A 1 32.28 -24.50 4.86
C MET A 1 31.52 -24.87 3.62
N ASN A 2 30.32 -25.36 3.77
CA ASN A 2 29.49 -25.82 2.67
C ASN A 2 28.43 -24.77 2.46
N ASP A 3 28.60 -23.99 1.39
CA ASP A 3 27.58 -23.09 0.87
C ASP A 3 26.57 -23.92 0.04
N ASP A 4 25.62 -24.54 0.70
CA ASP A 4 24.45 -25.11 0.04
C ASP A 4 23.25 -24.18 0.20
N ASN A 5 23.39 -22.94 -0.24
CA ASN A 5 22.25 -22.07 -0.52
C ASN A 5 21.62 -22.42 -1.88
N ASN A 6 21.22 -23.66 -2.05
CA ASN A 6 20.35 -24.08 -3.14
C ASN A 6 18.93 -23.57 -2.84
N VAL A 7 18.62 -22.35 -3.28
CA VAL A 7 17.25 -21.87 -3.43
C VAL A 7 16.56 -22.85 -4.40
N LYS A 8 15.78 -23.78 -3.85
CA LYS A 8 14.90 -24.62 -4.66
C LYS A 8 13.84 -23.71 -5.26
N THR A 9 14.11 -23.24 -6.47
CA THR A 9 13.02 -22.74 -7.32
C THR A 9 12.11 -23.93 -7.59
N ASP A 10 10.89 -23.89 -7.07
CA ASP A 10 9.90 -24.83 -7.49
C ASP A 10 9.62 -24.58 -8.99
N GLN A 11 9.17 -25.58 -9.71
CA GLN A 11 8.90 -25.49 -11.15
C GLN A 11 7.75 -24.52 -11.49
N THR A 12 7.24 -23.77 -10.54
CA THR A 12 6.11 -22.84 -10.64
C THR A 12 6.54 -21.38 -10.64
N GLY A 13 7.85 -21.11 -10.47
CA GLY A 13 8.37 -19.74 -10.44
C GLY A 13 8.11 -18.99 -9.12
N TYR A 14 7.45 -19.62 -8.18
CA TYR A 14 7.32 -19.09 -6.81
C TYR A 14 8.43 -19.69 -5.96
N ALA A 15 9.55 -18.97 -5.84
CA ALA A 15 10.50 -19.27 -4.79
C ALA A 15 9.81 -19.04 -3.43
N SER A 16 9.98 -19.96 -2.49
CA SER A 16 9.76 -19.61 -1.09
C SER A 16 10.72 -18.46 -0.78
N VAL A 17 10.21 -17.25 -0.64
CA VAL A 17 11.04 -16.10 -0.31
C VAL A 17 11.33 -16.20 1.19
N PRO A 18 12.56 -16.59 1.60
CA PRO A 18 12.90 -16.54 3.00
C PRO A 18 12.85 -15.08 3.45
N GLY A 19 12.27 -14.82 4.62
CA GLY A 19 12.32 -13.50 5.22
C GLY A 19 13.78 -13.04 5.29
N LEU A 20 14.04 -11.82 4.85
CA LEU A 20 15.36 -11.23 4.96
C LEU A 20 15.53 -10.67 6.37
N ALA A 21 16.44 -11.28 7.14
CA ALA A 21 16.65 -10.95 8.55
C ALA A 21 17.94 -10.14 8.79
N TYR A 22 18.61 -9.66 7.75
CA TYR A 22 19.87 -8.94 7.89
C TYR A 22 20.02 -7.77 6.93
N GLU A 23 20.77 -6.78 7.35
CA GLU A 23 21.17 -5.64 6.55
C GLU A 23 22.52 -5.91 5.87
N ASN A 24 22.68 -5.38 4.66
CA ASN A 24 23.91 -5.51 3.91
C ASN A 24 24.20 -4.23 3.10
N GLN A 25 25.48 -4.01 2.78
CA GLN A 25 25.88 -2.94 1.87
C GLN A 25 27.22 -3.26 1.21
N GLY A 26 27.39 -2.81 -0.03
CA GLY A 26 28.66 -2.99 -0.74
C GLY A 26 28.56 -2.71 -2.23
N TRP A 27 29.72 -2.65 -2.85
CA TRP A 27 29.83 -2.61 -4.30
C TRP A 27 29.37 -3.94 -4.89
N VAL A 28 28.54 -3.89 -5.93
CA VAL A 28 28.13 -5.06 -6.69
C VAL A 28 29.32 -5.49 -7.55
N SER A 29 29.84 -6.69 -7.26
CA SER A 29 31.04 -7.24 -7.93
C SER A 29 30.70 -8.19 -9.09
N GLU A 30 29.53 -8.83 -9.06
CA GLU A 30 29.07 -9.77 -10.07
C GLU A 30 28.00 -9.10 -10.93
N ILE A 31 28.35 -8.77 -12.18
CA ILE A 31 27.49 -8.09 -13.12
C ILE A 31 27.52 -8.86 -14.44
N GLU A 32 26.36 -9.29 -14.92
CA GLU A 32 26.20 -9.85 -16.26
C GLU A 32 25.91 -8.70 -17.24
N GLY A 33 26.75 -8.53 -18.26
CA GLY A 33 26.70 -7.43 -19.21
C GLY A 33 27.44 -6.20 -18.72
N GLU A 34 27.04 -5.03 -19.20
CA GLU A 34 27.66 -3.75 -18.86
C GLU A 34 26.62 -2.74 -18.40
N ILE A 35 26.92 -2.01 -17.33
CA ILE A 35 26.14 -0.85 -16.92
C ILE A 35 26.62 0.34 -17.76
N PRO A 36 25.73 1.03 -18.54
CA PRO A 36 26.11 2.20 -19.31
C PRO A 36 26.72 3.28 -18.40
N LYS A 37 27.82 3.86 -18.82
CA LYS A 37 28.55 4.89 -18.03
C LYS A 37 27.75 6.16 -17.82
N GLU A 38 26.86 6.47 -18.76
CA GLU A 38 25.94 7.60 -18.72
C GLU A 38 24.74 7.37 -17.78
N MET A 39 24.53 6.13 -17.32
CA MET A 39 23.48 5.83 -16.33
C MET A 39 23.94 6.28 -14.96
N GLU A 40 23.23 7.28 -14.41
CA GLU A 40 23.46 7.79 -13.06
C GLU A 40 22.14 7.93 -12.32
N GLY A 41 22.08 7.48 -11.07
CA GLY A 41 20.91 7.60 -10.21
C GLY A 41 20.85 6.54 -9.14
N THR A 42 19.78 6.60 -8.35
CA THR A 42 19.53 5.63 -7.29
C THR A 42 18.11 5.07 -7.40
N LEU A 43 18.01 3.77 -7.58
CA LEU A 43 16.74 3.04 -7.42
C LEU A 43 16.52 2.79 -5.94
N LEU A 44 15.36 3.20 -5.45
CA LEU A 44 14.89 2.93 -4.09
C LEU A 44 13.67 2.03 -4.14
N ARG A 45 13.63 1.02 -3.27
CA ARG A 45 12.48 0.14 -3.09
C ARG A 45 12.23 -0.06 -1.60
N ASN A 46 10.96 -0.08 -1.22
CA ASN A 46 10.54 -0.48 0.12
C ASN A 46 9.64 -1.71 0.01
N GLY A 47 9.75 -2.60 0.95
CA GLY A 47 8.92 -3.80 1.00
C GLY A 47 9.05 -4.54 2.32
N PRO A 48 8.14 -5.49 2.57
CA PRO A 48 8.23 -6.35 3.75
C PRO A 48 9.42 -7.31 3.63
N ALA A 49 10.20 -7.44 4.69
CA ALA A 49 11.40 -8.26 4.72
C ALA A 49 11.36 -9.33 5.82
N MET A 50 11.25 -8.94 7.08
CA MET A 50 11.25 -9.89 8.19
C MET A 50 9.81 -10.19 8.65
N TYR A 51 9.39 -11.43 8.48
CA TYR A 51 8.05 -11.88 8.84
C TYR A 51 8.05 -13.12 9.77
N GLU A 52 9.21 -13.55 10.22
CA GLU A 52 9.34 -14.67 11.17
C GLU A 52 10.13 -14.24 12.40
N ARG A 53 9.61 -14.56 13.61
CA ARG A 53 10.27 -14.40 14.89
C ARG A 53 9.90 -15.55 15.82
N GLU A 54 10.88 -16.21 16.45
CA GLU A 54 10.67 -17.31 17.40
C GLU A 54 9.67 -18.40 16.91
N GLY A 55 9.71 -18.72 15.61
CA GLY A 55 8.84 -19.72 15.00
C GLY A 55 7.40 -19.28 14.75
N PHE A 56 7.05 -18.02 15.02
CA PHE A 56 5.79 -17.43 14.58
C PHE A 56 5.99 -16.73 13.24
N VAL A 57 5.24 -17.18 12.23
CA VAL A 57 5.32 -16.66 10.86
C VAL A 57 4.09 -15.81 10.57
N LYS A 58 4.30 -14.54 10.21
CA LYS A 58 3.27 -13.64 9.69
C LYS A 58 3.03 -13.87 8.21
N SER A 59 1.92 -13.30 7.70
CA SER A 59 1.80 -13.05 6.26
C SER A 59 3.04 -12.29 5.77
N TYR A 60 3.60 -12.70 4.65
CA TYR A 60 4.77 -12.01 4.08
C TYR A 60 4.50 -10.53 3.78
N LEU A 61 3.24 -10.13 3.57
CA LEU A 61 2.83 -8.73 3.41
C LEU A 61 2.91 -7.92 4.71
N ASP A 62 2.96 -8.59 5.86
CA ASP A 62 3.05 -7.97 7.19
C ASP A 62 4.48 -7.99 7.75
N GLY A 63 5.46 -8.32 6.93
CA GLY A 63 6.87 -8.28 7.32
C GLY A 63 7.31 -6.86 7.68
N ASP A 64 8.34 -6.77 8.54
CA ASP A 64 8.96 -5.50 8.86
C ASP A 64 9.58 -4.87 7.61
N GLY A 65 9.37 -3.58 7.43
CA GLY A 65 9.77 -2.85 6.23
C GLY A 65 11.29 -2.76 6.09
N MET A 66 11.76 -2.93 4.87
CA MET A 66 13.15 -2.76 4.52
C MET A 66 13.28 -1.92 3.25
N VAL A 67 14.02 -0.83 3.35
CA VAL A 67 14.36 -0.03 2.18
C VAL A 67 15.66 -0.54 1.58
N THR A 68 15.61 -0.80 0.29
CA THR A 68 16.76 -1.20 -0.53
C THR A 68 17.11 -0.06 -1.48
N SER A 69 18.38 0.25 -1.62
CA SER A 69 18.91 1.16 -2.63
C SER A 69 19.91 0.48 -3.52
N VAL A 70 19.87 0.82 -4.82
CA VAL A 70 20.90 0.50 -5.80
C VAL A 70 21.32 1.82 -6.45
N ALA A 71 22.46 2.33 -6.04
CA ALA A 71 23.04 3.54 -6.62
C ALA A 71 23.96 3.16 -7.78
N VAL A 72 23.74 3.78 -8.94
CA VAL A 72 24.50 3.53 -10.16
C VAL A 72 25.23 4.80 -10.57
N LYS A 73 26.52 4.68 -10.86
CA LYS A 73 27.35 5.76 -11.37
C LYS A 73 28.62 5.21 -12.03
N ASP A 74 29.04 5.81 -13.13
CA ASP A 74 30.28 5.48 -13.84
C ASP A 74 30.44 3.98 -14.17
N GLY A 75 29.34 3.31 -14.54
CA GLY A 75 29.32 1.89 -14.85
C GLY A 75 29.47 0.96 -13.64
N LYS A 76 29.27 1.46 -12.45
CA LYS A 76 29.33 0.70 -11.18
C LYS A 76 28.01 0.79 -10.42
N ALA A 77 27.72 -0.21 -9.62
CA ALA A 77 26.54 -0.23 -8.77
C ALA A 77 26.94 -0.44 -7.30
N TYR A 78 26.30 0.30 -6.40
CA TYR A 78 26.43 0.13 -4.95
C TYR A 78 25.08 -0.25 -4.36
N PHE A 79 25.04 -1.36 -3.66
CA PHE A 79 23.85 -1.90 -2.99
C PHE A 79 23.84 -1.52 -1.52
N ARG A 80 22.64 -1.23 -0.99
CA ARG A 80 22.39 -1.09 0.45
C ARG A 80 20.95 -1.46 0.78
N ASN A 81 20.73 -2.11 1.90
CA ASN A 81 19.42 -2.28 2.50
C ASN A 81 19.44 -1.98 3.99
N LYS A 82 18.32 -1.43 4.50
CA LYS A 82 18.14 -1.09 5.91
C LYS A 82 16.69 -1.33 6.32
N PHE A 83 16.50 -1.86 7.53
CA PHE A 83 15.18 -1.91 8.13
C PHE A 83 14.65 -0.51 8.43
N VAL A 84 13.34 -0.34 8.26
CA VAL A 84 12.64 0.84 8.76
C VAL A 84 12.37 0.62 10.24
N VAL A 85 13.13 1.29 11.09
CA VAL A 85 13.04 1.17 12.54
C VAL A 85 11.84 1.97 13.02
N THR A 86 10.67 1.30 13.04
CA THR A 86 9.45 1.83 13.66
C THR A 86 9.48 1.57 15.17
N GLU A 87 8.63 2.25 15.95
CA GLU A 87 8.51 1.96 17.39
C GLU A 87 8.09 0.51 17.64
N ASP A 88 7.24 -0.05 16.75
CA ASP A 88 6.79 -1.43 16.84
C ASP A 88 7.93 -2.42 16.51
N PHE A 89 8.75 -2.09 15.51
CA PHE A 89 9.94 -2.87 15.17
C PHE A 89 10.93 -2.92 16.35
N ASP A 90 11.25 -1.75 16.92
CA ASP A 90 12.20 -1.64 18.02
C ASP A 90 11.74 -2.42 19.26
N GLU A 91 10.45 -2.34 19.59
CA GLU A 91 9.88 -3.12 20.69
C GLU A 91 9.91 -4.64 20.42
N GLU A 92 9.63 -5.06 19.18
CA GLU A 92 9.67 -6.46 18.78
C GLU A 92 11.10 -7.01 18.71
N GLU A 93 12.08 -6.21 18.26
CA GLU A 93 13.49 -6.58 18.33
C GLU A 93 13.94 -6.82 19.78
N ARG A 94 13.58 -5.91 20.69
CA ARG A 94 13.94 -6.00 22.09
C ARG A 94 13.30 -7.19 22.81
N THR A 95 12.10 -7.59 22.39
CA THR A 95 11.34 -8.69 23.04
C THR A 95 11.51 -10.04 22.34
N GLY A 96 12.02 -10.05 21.12
CA GLY A 96 12.09 -11.23 20.26
C GLY A 96 10.75 -11.73 19.74
N LYS A 97 9.64 -10.99 19.94
CA LYS A 97 8.27 -11.47 19.69
C LYS A 97 7.46 -10.46 18.91
N TYR A 98 6.56 -10.97 18.08
CA TYR A 98 5.51 -10.13 17.50
C TYR A 98 4.47 -9.78 18.57
N ILE A 99 4.25 -8.48 18.80
CA ILE A 99 3.40 -7.96 19.87
C ILE A 99 2.06 -7.41 19.40
N LYS A 100 1.95 -7.04 18.13
CA LYS A 100 0.74 -6.45 17.54
C LYS A 100 0.22 -7.26 16.36
N SER A 101 -1.09 -7.27 16.18
CA SER A 101 -1.72 -7.76 14.96
C SER A 101 -1.40 -6.83 13.80
N SER A 102 -1.39 -7.38 12.59
CA SER A 102 -1.20 -6.65 11.35
C SER A 102 -2.47 -6.73 10.49
N ILE A 103 -2.42 -6.23 9.25
CA ILE A 103 -3.59 -6.22 8.36
C ILE A 103 -3.93 -7.63 7.88
N PHE A 104 -2.90 -8.44 7.57
CA PHE A 104 -3.04 -9.78 6.98
C PHE A 104 -2.75 -10.92 7.98
N THR A 105 -2.39 -10.59 9.20
CA THR A 105 -2.08 -11.57 10.25
C THR A 105 -2.81 -11.23 11.53
N ALA A 106 -3.59 -12.18 12.03
CA ALA A 106 -4.21 -12.09 13.35
C ALA A 106 -3.14 -11.99 14.45
N ALA A 107 -3.52 -11.50 15.62
CA ALA A 107 -2.61 -11.51 16.76
C ALA A 107 -2.20 -12.95 17.10
N ASP A 108 -0.97 -13.09 17.61
CA ASP A 108 -0.50 -14.39 18.09
C ASP A 108 -1.48 -14.93 19.16
N PRO A 109 -2.07 -16.12 18.96
CA PRO A 109 -3.08 -16.67 19.85
C PRO A 109 -2.54 -17.15 21.20
N ARG A 110 -1.27 -16.89 21.53
CA ARG A 110 -0.69 -17.29 22.81
C ARG A 110 -1.45 -16.65 23.98
N PRO A 111 -1.90 -17.45 24.97
CA PRO A 111 -3.08 -17.16 25.81
C PRO A 111 -2.95 -15.98 26.78
N PHE A 112 -1.78 -15.42 27.01
CA PHE A 112 -1.60 -14.35 28.01
C PHE A 112 -1.80 -12.92 27.48
N ALA A 113 -1.83 -12.71 26.16
CA ALA A 113 -1.99 -11.39 25.57
C ALA A 113 -3.48 -10.99 25.39
N PHE A 114 -4.39 -11.95 25.34
CA PHE A 114 -5.78 -11.76 24.93
C PHE A 114 -6.58 -10.81 25.84
N GLY A 115 -6.60 -11.06 27.12
CA GLY A 115 -7.44 -10.25 28.04
C GLY A 115 -6.92 -8.82 28.24
N GLN A 116 -5.62 -8.64 28.29
CA GLN A 116 -5.02 -7.32 28.49
C GLN A 116 -5.10 -6.45 27.23
N ARG A 117 -4.98 -7.04 26.04
CA ARG A 117 -5.11 -6.32 24.76
C ARG A 117 -6.55 -5.93 24.49
N LEU A 118 -7.49 -6.87 24.61
CA LEU A 118 -8.92 -6.58 24.41
C LEU A 118 -9.38 -5.44 25.34
N PHE A 119 -8.92 -5.43 26.58
CA PHE A 119 -9.25 -4.39 27.55
C PHE A 119 -8.59 -3.04 27.20
N LYS A 120 -7.35 -3.05 26.76
CA LYS A 120 -6.62 -1.85 26.34
C LYS A 120 -7.19 -1.28 25.04
N ASP A 121 -7.50 -2.14 24.06
CA ASP A 121 -8.06 -1.75 22.78
C ASP A 121 -9.51 -1.25 22.88
N LEU A 122 -10.34 -1.88 23.75
CA LEU A 122 -11.72 -1.47 23.99
C LEU A 122 -11.83 -0.17 24.81
N LEU A 123 -10.96 0.04 25.79
CA LEU A 123 -10.99 1.22 26.66
C LEU A 123 -10.09 2.35 26.16
N GLY A 124 -9.02 2.03 25.40
CA GLY A 124 -8.09 3.01 24.88
C GLY A 124 -8.45 3.57 23.50
N GLY A 125 -9.38 2.95 22.79
CA GLY A 125 -9.78 3.37 21.44
C GLY A 125 -8.69 3.18 20.37
N ASP A 126 -7.59 2.52 20.70
CA ASP A 126 -6.47 2.29 19.81
C ASP A 126 -6.41 0.81 19.37
N ILE A 127 -7.22 0.46 18.38
CA ILE A 127 -7.05 -0.78 17.60
C ILE A 127 -5.84 -0.54 16.68
N SER A 128 -4.71 -0.19 17.26
CA SER A 128 -3.53 0.14 16.47
C SER A 128 -2.93 -1.13 15.88
N LYS A 129 -3.12 -1.29 14.59
CA LYS A 129 -2.36 -2.26 13.80
C LYS A 129 -0.87 -1.92 13.88
N LYS A 130 -0.03 -2.96 13.81
CA LYS A 130 1.42 -2.76 13.70
C LYS A 130 1.72 -1.83 12.52
N GLN A 131 2.58 -0.87 12.72
CA GLN A 131 3.17 -0.09 11.65
C GLN A 131 4.45 -0.80 11.18
N ASN A 132 4.42 -1.32 9.96
CA ASN A 132 5.53 -2.09 9.41
C ASN A 132 6.56 -1.21 8.70
N GLY A 133 6.17 -0.01 8.23
CA GLY A 133 7.02 0.85 7.41
C GLY A 133 7.34 0.26 6.02
N ALA A 134 6.49 -0.60 5.47
CA ALA A 134 6.86 -1.57 4.45
C ALA A 134 6.29 -1.30 3.04
N TYR A 135 5.42 -0.31 2.83
CA TYR A 135 4.63 -0.30 1.59
C TYR A 135 5.23 0.53 0.46
N ASN A 136 5.82 1.67 0.76
CA ASN A 136 6.37 2.53 -0.29
C ASN A 136 7.54 3.36 0.24
N VAL A 137 8.27 4.00 -0.67
CA VAL A 137 9.33 4.96 -0.35
C VAL A 137 9.18 6.18 -1.26
N VAL A 138 9.20 7.37 -0.69
CA VAL A 138 9.10 8.63 -1.42
C VAL A 138 10.32 9.49 -1.17
N ASN A 139 10.88 10.03 -2.24
CA ASN A 139 11.92 11.06 -2.20
C ASN A 139 11.32 12.35 -2.79
N TRP A 140 10.95 13.29 -1.91
CA TRP A 140 10.27 14.52 -2.30
C TRP A 140 10.48 15.63 -1.29
N GLY A 141 10.55 16.88 -1.76
CA GLY A 141 10.73 18.05 -0.90
C GLY A 141 12.00 17.99 -0.04
N GLY A 142 13.08 17.42 -0.59
CA GLY A 142 14.35 17.25 0.14
C GLY A 142 14.32 16.16 1.22
N SER A 143 13.25 15.36 1.29
CA SER A 143 13.07 14.31 2.29
C SER A 143 12.91 12.95 1.65
N LEU A 144 13.63 11.96 2.16
CA LEU A 144 13.46 10.55 1.85
C LEU A 144 12.62 9.90 2.97
N CYS A 145 11.50 9.26 2.63
CA CYS A 145 10.58 8.71 3.62
C CYS A 145 10.10 7.31 3.24
N ALA A 146 10.08 6.41 4.23
CA ALA A 146 9.35 5.15 4.15
C ALA A 146 7.88 5.40 4.49
N VAL A 147 6.98 4.95 3.63
CA VAL A 147 5.53 5.20 3.72
C VAL A 147 4.80 3.93 4.09
N ASP A 148 3.87 4.08 5.02
CA ASP A 148 2.92 3.07 5.47
C ASP A 148 1.53 3.70 5.55
N TYR A 149 0.52 2.98 6.02
CA TYR A 149 -0.85 3.48 6.24
C TYR A 149 -0.97 4.48 7.42
N LYS A 150 0.10 4.66 8.20
CA LYS A 150 0.23 5.70 9.24
C LYS A 150 1.25 6.76 8.81
N LYS A 151 1.72 7.54 9.79
CA LYS A 151 2.74 8.57 9.53
C LYS A 151 4.01 7.96 8.98
N PRO A 152 4.57 8.50 7.90
CA PRO A 152 5.81 8.02 7.32
C PRO A 152 7.01 8.25 8.25
N TYR A 153 8.07 7.49 8.02
CA TYR A 153 9.36 7.61 8.68
C TYR A 153 10.37 8.26 7.74
N ALA A 154 10.99 9.33 8.20
CA ALA A 154 12.10 9.94 7.47
C ALA A 154 13.35 9.07 7.59
N LEU A 155 14.06 8.97 6.48
CA LEU A 155 15.30 8.20 6.36
C LEU A 155 16.45 9.13 5.99
N ASN A 156 17.64 8.80 6.45
CA ASN A 156 18.84 9.45 5.99
C ASN A 156 19.10 9.01 4.53
N PRO A 157 19.19 9.93 3.56
CA PRO A 157 19.33 9.56 2.14
C PRO A 157 20.68 8.87 1.83
N ASP A 158 21.72 9.12 2.63
CA ASP A 158 23.04 8.56 2.42
C ASP A 158 23.22 7.19 3.06
N THR A 159 22.56 6.95 4.22
CA THR A 159 22.74 5.72 4.99
C THR A 159 21.52 4.82 5.03
N LEU A 160 20.34 5.32 4.68
CA LEU A 160 19.00 4.73 4.83
C LEU A 160 18.58 4.51 6.30
N GLU A 161 19.34 5.00 7.27
CA GLU A 161 18.97 4.91 8.68
C GLU A 161 17.68 5.68 8.96
N THR A 162 16.82 5.11 9.77
CA THR A 162 15.57 5.76 10.19
C THR A 162 15.88 6.91 11.14
N ILE A 163 15.44 8.11 10.79
CA ILE A 163 15.59 9.32 11.61
C ILE A 163 14.43 9.46 12.60
N GLY A 164 13.26 8.89 12.26
CA GLY A 164 12.01 9.03 12.99
C GLY A 164 10.94 9.71 12.14
N HIS A 165 9.88 10.20 12.79
CA HIS A 165 8.84 10.97 12.09
C HIS A 165 9.36 12.38 11.76
N GLY A 166 9.92 12.55 10.58
CA GLY A 166 10.50 13.82 10.12
C GLY A 166 9.58 14.63 9.22
N ASN A 167 10.16 15.62 8.55
CA ASN A 167 9.49 16.53 7.62
C ASN A 167 9.17 15.83 6.27
N CYS A 168 8.42 14.74 6.29
CA CYS A 168 7.90 14.17 5.07
C CYS A 168 6.66 14.97 4.62
N PRO A 169 6.50 15.32 3.35
CA PRO A 169 5.29 16.00 2.86
C PRO A 169 4.00 15.28 3.24
N LEU A 170 4.05 13.96 3.32
CA LEU A 170 2.93 13.10 3.69
C LEU A 170 2.70 12.97 5.21
N SER A 171 3.50 13.64 6.06
CA SER A 171 3.42 13.48 7.54
C SER A 171 2.18 14.08 8.18
N SER A 172 1.51 15.01 7.50
CA SER A 172 0.31 15.68 8.04
C SER A 172 -0.94 14.81 8.05
N THR A 173 -0.87 13.64 7.43
CA THR A 173 -2.06 12.83 7.13
C THR A 173 -1.74 11.34 7.17
N THR A 174 -2.73 10.53 7.57
CA THR A 174 -2.67 9.08 7.42
C THR A 174 -3.14 8.76 6.01
N HIS A 175 -2.23 8.46 5.11
CA HIS A 175 -2.51 8.24 3.70
C HIS A 175 -2.78 6.78 3.37
N THR A 176 -3.34 6.58 2.18
CA THR A 176 -3.09 5.35 1.46
C THR A 176 -1.59 5.29 1.11
N SER A 177 -1.03 4.11 1.04
CA SER A 177 0.41 3.93 0.77
C SER A 177 0.81 4.29 -0.66
N HIS A 178 -0.14 4.72 -1.49
CA HIS A 178 0.06 5.06 -2.89
C HIS A 178 0.01 6.57 -3.11
N TYR A 179 0.92 7.04 -3.93
CA TYR A 179 1.00 8.42 -4.41
C TYR A 179 1.33 8.43 -5.92
N ARG A 180 1.15 9.58 -6.55
CA ARG A 180 1.56 9.81 -7.95
C ARG A 180 2.38 11.08 -8.05
N THR A 181 3.35 11.06 -8.95
CA THR A 181 4.03 12.28 -9.39
C THR A 181 3.48 12.66 -10.76
N VAL A 182 3.11 13.91 -10.92
CA VAL A 182 2.59 14.44 -12.18
C VAL A 182 3.40 15.65 -12.59
N THR A 183 3.55 15.85 -13.90
CA THR A 183 4.14 17.06 -14.46
C THR A 183 3.01 17.97 -14.92
N GLU A 184 3.02 19.20 -14.45
CA GLU A 184 2.04 20.21 -14.81
C GLU A 184 2.34 20.79 -16.20
N PRO A 185 1.37 21.45 -16.86
CA PRO A 185 1.59 22.08 -18.17
C PRO A 185 2.71 23.13 -18.18
N ASP A 186 3.01 23.76 -17.06
CA ASP A 186 4.13 24.71 -16.89
C ASP A 186 5.49 24.05 -16.65
N GLY A 187 5.53 22.70 -16.65
CA GLY A 187 6.72 21.89 -16.41
C GLY A 187 7.04 21.64 -14.93
N SER A 188 6.33 22.27 -13.99
CA SER A 188 6.50 21.99 -12.57
C SER A 188 5.96 20.59 -12.22
N ARG A 189 6.47 20.02 -11.14
CA ARG A 189 6.05 18.67 -10.70
C ARG A 189 5.20 18.76 -9.44
N ARG A 190 4.27 17.82 -9.29
CA ARG A 190 3.45 17.66 -8.09
C ARG A 190 3.54 16.23 -7.58
N LEU A 191 3.64 16.11 -6.26
CA LEU A 191 3.35 14.85 -5.56
C LEU A 191 1.87 14.87 -5.16
N VAL A 192 1.13 13.87 -5.60
CA VAL A 192 -0.30 13.74 -5.33
C VAL A 192 -0.56 12.52 -4.48
N ALA A 193 -1.25 12.70 -3.37
CA ALA A 193 -1.67 11.62 -2.47
C ALA A 193 -3.15 11.80 -2.07
N PHE A 194 -3.76 10.77 -1.53
CA PHE A 194 -5.14 10.85 -1.06
C PHE A 194 -5.36 10.09 0.23
N ILE A 195 -6.41 10.45 0.94
CA ILE A 195 -6.94 9.74 2.10
C ILE A 195 -8.42 9.46 1.90
N ASN A 196 -8.85 8.31 2.41
CA ASN A 196 -10.25 7.96 2.57
C ASN A 196 -10.63 8.01 4.05
N GLU A 197 -11.44 9.00 4.43
CA GLU A 197 -11.97 9.13 5.78
C GLU A 197 -13.42 8.62 5.82
N VAL A 198 -13.63 7.44 6.38
CA VAL A 198 -14.97 6.88 6.51
C VAL A 198 -15.65 7.40 7.77
N ASN A 199 -16.82 7.99 7.62
CA ASN A 199 -17.67 8.43 8.72
C ASN A 199 -18.91 7.55 8.83
N TRP A 200 -18.85 6.56 9.70
CA TRP A 200 -19.93 5.60 9.94
C TRP A 200 -21.17 6.19 10.64
N ARG A 201 -21.09 7.42 11.14
CA ARG A 201 -22.20 8.10 11.81
C ARG A 201 -23.13 8.83 10.85
N LYS A 202 -22.79 8.90 9.57
CA LYS A 202 -23.58 9.54 8.54
C LYS A 202 -23.88 8.54 7.44
N ASN A 203 -25.14 8.44 7.04
CA ASN A 203 -25.53 7.66 5.88
C ASN A 203 -25.46 8.54 4.62
N HIS A 204 -25.13 7.91 3.52
CA HIS A 204 -25.28 8.51 2.19
C HIS A 204 -26.57 8.02 1.58
N ILE A 205 -27.37 8.92 1.04
CA ILE A 205 -28.58 8.59 0.27
C ILE A 205 -28.20 8.70 -1.19
N ASN A 206 -28.33 7.60 -1.92
CA ASN A 206 -28.10 7.53 -3.35
C ASN A 206 -29.23 8.25 -4.12
N GLU A 207 -29.00 8.53 -5.40
CA GLU A 207 -30.01 9.14 -6.28
C GLU A 207 -31.29 8.30 -6.41
N ASP A 208 -31.19 6.98 -6.26
CA ASP A 208 -32.31 6.03 -6.26
C ASP A 208 -33.05 5.95 -4.92
N GLY A 209 -32.62 6.72 -3.90
CA GLY A 209 -33.18 6.74 -2.56
C GLY A 209 -32.65 5.62 -1.64
N SER A 210 -31.78 4.77 -2.10
CA SER A 210 -31.14 3.75 -1.24
C SER A 210 -30.15 4.38 -0.27
N GLU A 211 -30.09 3.85 0.96
CA GLU A 211 -29.13 4.32 1.96
C GLU A 211 -27.84 3.48 1.95
N HIS A 212 -26.71 4.17 1.92
CA HIS A 212 -25.39 3.59 2.17
C HIS A 212 -24.92 3.88 3.60
N LEU A 213 -24.49 2.84 4.31
CA LEU A 213 -23.93 2.98 5.64
C LEU A 213 -22.56 3.66 5.54
N GLY A 214 -22.47 4.85 6.09
CA GLY A 214 -21.27 5.65 6.11
C GLY A 214 -21.06 6.53 4.86
N ILE A 215 -20.44 7.66 5.08
CA ILE A 215 -19.92 8.54 4.02
C ILE A 215 -18.41 8.45 4.05
N THR A 216 -17.80 8.24 2.90
CA THR A 216 -16.37 8.42 2.74
C THR A 216 -16.08 9.82 2.22
N ASN A 217 -15.07 10.46 2.77
CA ASN A 217 -14.49 11.65 2.17
C ASN A 217 -13.16 11.26 1.54
N ALA A 218 -13.05 11.37 0.21
CA ALA A 218 -11.76 11.37 -0.45
C ALA A 218 -11.17 12.78 -0.34
N THR A 219 -10.01 12.87 0.29
CA THR A 219 -9.26 14.13 0.32
C THR A 219 -7.98 13.93 -0.46
N PHE A 220 -7.82 14.69 -1.54
CA PHE A 220 -6.63 14.72 -2.36
C PHE A 220 -5.73 15.87 -1.94
N TYR A 221 -4.45 15.59 -1.81
CA TYR A 221 -3.40 16.55 -1.45
C TYR A 221 -2.39 16.63 -2.58
N GLU A 222 -1.98 17.85 -2.91
CA GLU A 222 -0.89 18.08 -3.84
C GLU A 222 0.21 18.89 -3.18
N PHE A 223 1.43 18.46 -3.38
CA PHE A 223 2.63 19.12 -2.86
C PHE A 223 3.53 19.54 -4.01
N ASP A 224 4.10 20.73 -3.93
CA ASP A 224 5.11 21.20 -4.88
C ASP A 224 6.46 20.48 -4.68
N GLU A 225 7.46 20.85 -5.48
CA GLU A 225 8.79 20.22 -5.43
C GLU A 225 9.55 20.50 -4.14
N ASP A 226 9.17 21.53 -3.39
CA ASP A 226 9.70 21.85 -2.07
C ASP A 226 8.96 21.09 -0.95
N GLY A 227 7.96 20.28 -1.28
CA GLY A 227 7.14 19.52 -0.33
C GLY A 227 6.08 20.34 0.37
N LYS A 228 5.80 21.55 -0.09
CA LYS A 228 4.73 22.41 0.44
C LYS A 228 3.40 22.03 -0.16
N GLU A 229 2.37 21.89 0.68
CA GLU A 229 1.00 21.68 0.23
C GLU A 229 0.51 22.88 -0.59
N VAL A 230 0.12 22.65 -1.84
CA VAL A 230 -0.37 23.65 -2.79
C VAL A 230 -1.83 23.46 -3.14
N SER A 231 -2.39 22.29 -2.90
CA SER A 231 -3.81 22.00 -3.13
C SER A 231 -4.33 20.97 -2.15
N ARG A 232 -5.57 21.16 -1.73
CA ARG A 232 -6.35 20.19 -0.96
C ARG A 232 -7.79 20.23 -1.43
N ARG A 233 -8.29 19.08 -1.92
CA ARG A 233 -9.68 18.95 -2.37
C ARG A 233 -10.34 17.78 -1.67
N LYS A 234 -11.53 18.02 -1.10
CA LYS A 234 -12.28 17.03 -0.32
C LYS A 234 -13.65 16.79 -0.95
N PHE A 235 -13.94 15.52 -1.22
CA PHE A 235 -15.17 15.08 -1.87
C PHE A 235 -15.86 14.02 -1.03
N PRO A 236 -17.13 14.22 -0.64
CA PRO A 236 -17.93 13.15 -0.06
C PRO A 236 -18.42 12.20 -1.16
N TYR A 237 -18.41 10.90 -0.87
CA TYR A 237 -18.97 9.89 -1.75
C TYR A 237 -19.40 8.64 -0.94
N PRO A 238 -20.22 7.72 -1.50
CA PRO A 238 -20.61 6.49 -0.84
C PRO A 238 -19.38 5.68 -0.39
N SER A 239 -19.43 5.10 0.81
CA SER A 239 -18.31 4.34 1.36
C SER A 239 -17.90 3.20 0.44
N SER A 240 -16.62 3.15 0.10
CA SER A 240 -16.03 2.12 -0.74
C SER A 240 -14.60 1.82 -0.36
N TYR A 241 -14.12 0.65 -0.76
CA TYR A 241 -12.71 0.32 -0.64
C TYR A 241 -11.96 0.78 -1.89
N VAL A 242 -10.97 1.61 -1.69
CA VAL A 242 -10.08 2.11 -2.73
C VAL A 242 -8.64 1.94 -2.25
N HIS A 243 -7.80 1.36 -3.10
CA HIS A 243 -6.41 1.04 -2.73
C HIS A 243 -5.41 2.02 -3.36
N ASP A 244 -5.59 2.37 -4.61
CA ASP A 244 -4.67 3.21 -5.40
C ASP A 244 -5.44 4.31 -6.14
N LEU A 245 -4.72 5.26 -6.74
CA LEU A 245 -5.29 6.38 -7.49
C LEU A 245 -4.68 6.52 -8.88
N ILE A 246 -5.47 7.09 -9.77
CA ILE A 246 -5.01 7.61 -11.06
C ILE A 246 -5.09 9.13 -11.00
N VAL A 247 -4.10 9.81 -11.54
CA VAL A 247 -4.06 11.26 -11.63
C VAL A 247 -3.78 11.65 -13.07
N THR A 248 -4.65 12.48 -13.62
CA THR A 248 -4.48 13.10 -14.95
C THR A 248 -4.31 14.61 -14.79
N GLU A 249 -4.27 15.35 -15.88
CA GLU A 249 -4.16 16.81 -15.82
C GLU A 249 -5.36 17.43 -15.07
N ASN A 250 -6.58 16.97 -15.36
CA ASN A 250 -7.80 17.59 -14.85
C ASN A 250 -8.59 16.73 -13.85
N TYR A 251 -8.19 15.46 -13.63
CA TYR A 251 -8.98 14.54 -12.80
C TYR A 251 -8.13 13.70 -11.87
N TYR A 252 -8.72 13.33 -10.72
CA TYR A 252 -8.36 12.17 -9.94
C TYR A 252 -9.36 11.07 -10.22
N VAL A 253 -8.90 9.83 -10.39
CA VAL A 253 -9.80 8.70 -10.59
C VAL A 253 -9.50 7.64 -9.55
N LEU A 254 -10.54 7.16 -8.88
CA LEU A 254 -10.49 6.07 -7.92
C LEU A 254 -11.32 4.91 -8.45
N PHE A 255 -10.79 3.70 -8.34
CA PHE A 255 -11.52 2.49 -8.68
C PHE A 255 -12.23 1.96 -7.44
N ASP A 256 -13.54 2.00 -7.47
CA ASP A 256 -14.42 1.50 -6.43
C ASP A 256 -14.64 0.01 -6.63
N CYS A 257 -13.84 -0.78 -5.91
CA CYS A 257 -13.87 -2.23 -6.01
C CYS A 257 -15.19 -2.81 -5.48
N PRO A 258 -15.74 -3.86 -6.13
CA PRO A 258 -16.98 -4.51 -5.72
C PRO A 258 -16.73 -5.48 -4.55
N ILE A 259 -16.44 -4.92 -3.39
CA ILE A 259 -16.18 -5.65 -2.15
C ILE A 259 -17.02 -5.12 -1.00
N LYS A 260 -17.24 -5.95 -0.01
CA LYS A 260 -17.97 -5.63 1.22
C LYS A 260 -17.29 -6.19 2.45
N ILE A 261 -17.66 -5.67 3.61
CA ILE A 261 -17.20 -6.18 4.89
C ILE A 261 -18.16 -7.26 5.39
N ASP A 262 -17.64 -8.41 5.78
CA ASP A 262 -18.40 -9.46 6.48
C ASP A 262 -18.64 -9.04 7.94
N PHE A 263 -19.77 -8.42 8.19
CA PHE A 263 -20.16 -7.98 9.53
C PHE A 263 -20.30 -9.15 10.53
N LYS A 264 -20.75 -10.33 10.06
CA LYS A 264 -20.87 -11.48 10.93
C LYS A 264 -19.49 -11.90 11.44
N LYS A 265 -18.53 -12.08 10.52
CA LYS A 265 -17.15 -12.43 10.85
C LYS A 265 -16.46 -11.34 11.70
N THR A 266 -16.85 -10.09 11.50
CA THR A 266 -16.37 -8.98 12.34
C THR A 266 -16.71 -9.22 13.83
N PHE A 267 -17.94 -9.60 14.13
CA PHE A 267 -18.37 -9.81 15.52
C PHE A 267 -17.92 -11.15 16.10
N THR A 268 -17.88 -12.22 15.31
CA THR A 268 -17.51 -13.56 15.80
C THR A 268 -16.02 -13.76 15.94
N ASP A 269 -15.23 -13.25 14.97
CA ASP A 269 -13.82 -13.63 14.82
C ASP A 269 -12.87 -12.44 15.02
N TYR A 270 -13.16 -11.29 14.42
CA TYR A 270 -12.24 -10.14 14.50
C TYR A 270 -12.20 -9.51 15.90
N LEU A 271 -13.35 -9.28 16.53
CA LEU A 271 -13.40 -8.75 17.90
C LEU A 271 -12.81 -9.72 18.92
N THR A 272 -12.81 -11.00 18.62
CA THR A 272 -12.17 -12.04 19.45
C THR A 272 -10.72 -12.29 19.08
N GLN A 273 -10.17 -11.52 18.12
CA GLN A 273 -8.80 -11.61 17.59
C GLN A 273 -8.46 -12.96 16.92
N ASN A 274 -9.46 -13.71 16.51
CA ASN A 274 -9.31 -14.95 15.74
C ASN A 274 -9.21 -14.70 14.23
N ALA A 275 -9.43 -13.47 13.77
CA ALA A 275 -9.28 -13.07 12.37
C ALA A 275 -8.52 -11.75 12.25
N CYS A 276 -7.84 -11.56 11.12
CA CYS A 276 -7.23 -10.29 10.74
C CYS A 276 -8.20 -9.43 9.90
N LEU A 277 -7.82 -8.18 9.65
CA LEU A 277 -8.67 -7.25 8.91
C LEU A 277 -8.95 -7.72 7.48
N SER A 278 -7.94 -8.27 6.80
CA SER A 278 -8.10 -8.76 5.42
C SER A 278 -9.12 -9.89 5.29
N GLU A 279 -9.31 -10.68 6.34
CA GLU A 279 -10.28 -11.78 6.36
C GLU A 279 -11.75 -11.31 6.48
N LEU A 280 -11.98 -10.03 6.79
CA LEU A 280 -13.32 -9.43 6.86
C LEU A 280 -13.79 -8.93 5.50
N ILE A 281 -12.90 -8.80 4.55
CA ILE A 281 -13.21 -8.24 3.23
C ILE A 281 -13.54 -9.39 2.28
N CYS A 282 -14.71 -9.34 1.68
CA CYS A 282 -15.19 -10.36 0.75
C CYS A 282 -15.75 -9.73 -0.52
N GLU A 283 -15.92 -10.56 -1.54
CA GLU A 283 -16.52 -10.17 -2.82
C GLU A 283 -17.96 -9.70 -2.63
N ASP A 284 -18.33 -8.66 -3.37
CA ASP A 284 -19.71 -8.22 -3.53
C ASP A 284 -20.14 -8.43 -4.99
N THR A 285 -20.64 -9.61 -5.29
CA THR A 285 -21.00 -10.01 -6.66
C THR A 285 -22.23 -9.29 -7.21
N GLU A 286 -22.99 -8.61 -6.35
CA GLU A 286 -24.17 -7.82 -6.74
C GLU A 286 -23.79 -6.39 -7.12
N ARG A 287 -22.60 -5.94 -6.73
CA ARG A 287 -22.13 -4.58 -6.97
C ARG A 287 -21.29 -4.50 -8.24
N GLN A 288 -21.63 -3.55 -9.10
CA GLN A 288 -20.84 -3.27 -10.28
C GLN A 288 -19.58 -2.48 -9.92
N PRO A 289 -18.39 -2.85 -10.46
CA PRO A 289 -17.18 -2.04 -10.31
C PRO A 289 -17.37 -0.67 -10.97
N LEU A 290 -16.95 0.39 -10.29
CA LEU A 290 -17.11 1.76 -10.74
C LEU A 290 -15.80 2.52 -10.71
N PHE A 291 -15.59 3.39 -11.70
CA PHE A 291 -14.60 4.46 -11.63
C PHE A 291 -15.26 5.72 -11.12
N ARG A 292 -14.69 6.32 -10.09
CA ARG A 292 -15.13 7.62 -9.55
C ARG A 292 -14.16 8.68 -10.01
N ILE A 293 -14.68 9.68 -10.69
CA ILE A 293 -13.93 10.74 -11.36
C ILE A 293 -14.18 12.04 -10.61
N PHE A 294 -13.12 12.56 -10.03
CA PHE A 294 -13.14 13.76 -9.20
C PHE A 294 -12.42 14.89 -9.94
N PRO A 295 -13.01 16.08 -10.08
CA PRO A 295 -12.35 17.21 -10.73
C PRO A 295 -11.15 17.67 -9.90
N ARG A 296 -9.98 17.71 -10.56
CA ARG A 296 -8.73 18.11 -9.95
C ARG A 296 -8.59 19.64 -9.90
N ARG A 297 -9.20 20.34 -10.86
CA ARG A 297 -9.05 21.78 -11.04
C ARG A 297 -10.39 22.51 -11.05
N GLY A 298 -10.32 23.84 -10.94
CA GLY A 298 -11.49 24.70 -11.05
C GLY A 298 -12.43 24.65 -9.84
N ALA A 299 -13.60 25.25 -9.99
CA ALA A 299 -14.61 25.36 -8.94
C ALA A 299 -15.61 24.20 -8.95
N ASP A 300 -15.61 23.37 -9.99
CA ASP A 300 -16.48 22.21 -10.05
C ASP A 300 -16.08 21.18 -8.98
N MET A 301 -17.07 20.67 -8.26
CA MET A 301 -16.92 19.65 -7.23
C MET A 301 -17.79 18.42 -7.53
N THR A 302 -18.31 18.30 -8.73
CA THR A 302 -19.20 17.22 -9.14
C THR A 302 -18.41 15.93 -9.35
N VAL A 303 -18.71 14.91 -8.55
CA VAL A 303 -18.13 13.57 -8.71
C VAL A 303 -18.92 12.83 -9.79
N ARG A 304 -18.24 12.40 -10.84
CA ARG A 304 -18.82 11.56 -11.88
C ARG A 304 -18.47 10.11 -11.65
N THR A 305 -19.27 9.20 -12.20
CA THR A 305 -19.01 7.76 -12.15
C THR A 305 -19.08 7.17 -13.55
N ALA A 306 -18.24 6.17 -13.80
CA ALA A 306 -18.27 5.34 -14.99
C ALA A 306 -18.19 3.87 -14.57
N PRO A 307 -19.13 3.01 -15.01
CA PRO A 307 -19.04 1.58 -14.73
C PRO A 307 -17.90 0.95 -15.50
N ALA A 308 -17.27 -0.07 -14.93
CA ALA A 308 -16.35 -0.90 -15.70
C ALA A 308 -17.16 -1.79 -16.65
N ASP A 309 -16.65 -2.02 -17.86
CA ASP A 309 -17.34 -2.81 -18.89
C ASP A 309 -17.50 -4.30 -18.51
N TYR A 310 -16.72 -4.76 -17.56
CA TYR A 310 -16.76 -6.12 -17.04
C TYR A 310 -16.45 -6.14 -15.55
N TRP A 311 -16.85 -7.20 -14.89
CA TRP A 311 -16.63 -7.40 -13.48
C TRP A 311 -15.16 -7.74 -13.21
N CYS A 312 -14.49 -6.93 -12.40
CA CYS A 312 -13.08 -7.08 -12.07
C CYS A 312 -12.74 -6.41 -10.73
N TYR A 313 -11.57 -6.76 -10.22
CA TYR A 313 -10.90 -6.05 -9.14
C TYR A 313 -9.63 -5.40 -9.65
N ALA A 314 -9.20 -4.34 -8.98
CA ALA A 314 -7.89 -3.74 -9.22
C ALA A 314 -7.33 -3.20 -7.91
N TYR A 315 -6.06 -3.51 -7.64
CA TYR A 315 -5.32 -2.89 -6.56
C TYR A 315 -4.44 -1.76 -7.08
N HIS A 316 -3.76 -1.98 -8.21
CA HIS A 316 -2.77 -1.05 -8.71
C HIS A 316 -3.07 -0.59 -10.12
N HIS A 317 -2.81 0.70 -10.34
CA HIS A 317 -2.90 1.32 -11.65
C HIS A 317 -1.49 1.62 -12.16
N VAL A 318 -1.29 1.45 -13.45
CA VAL A 318 0.02 1.64 -14.10
C VAL A 318 0.21 3.10 -14.49
N ASN A 319 -0.76 3.64 -15.23
CA ASN A 319 -0.68 4.97 -15.83
C ASN A 319 -2.07 5.55 -16.07
N GLY A 320 -2.16 6.86 -16.27
CA GLY A 320 -3.39 7.54 -16.70
C GLY A 320 -3.10 8.90 -17.30
N PHE A 321 -3.82 9.23 -18.35
CA PHE A 321 -3.71 10.50 -19.08
C PHE A 321 -5.03 10.87 -19.77
N GLU A 322 -5.14 12.10 -20.19
CA GLU A 322 -6.24 12.57 -21.04
C GLU A 322 -5.76 12.60 -22.49
N ASN A 323 -6.53 12.02 -23.41
CA ASN A 323 -6.21 12.04 -24.83
C ASN A 323 -6.70 13.35 -25.48
N GLU A 324 -6.42 13.52 -26.79
CA GLU A 324 -6.81 14.70 -27.54
C GLU A 324 -8.34 14.92 -27.64
N ASN A 325 -9.12 13.88 -27.43
CA ASN A 325 -10.59 13.96 -27.41
C ASN A 325 -11.16 14.37 -26.05
N GLY A 326 -10.30 14.41 -25.00
CA GLY A 326 -10.70 14.65 -23.63
C GLY A 326 -11.13 13.39 -22.87
N ASP A 327 -10.96 12.20 -23.46
CA ASP A 327 -11.21 10.95 -22.76
C ASP A 327 -10.11 10.67 -21.75
N ILE A 328 -10.48 10.13 -20.61
CA ILE A 328 -9.53 9.65 -19.61
C ILE A 328 -9.12 8.21 -19.97
N VAL A 329 -7.85 8.03 -20.30
CA VAL A 329 -7.27 6.74 -20.66
C VAL A 329 -6.37 6.28 -19.52
N PHE A 330 -6.52 5.04 -19.06
CA PHE A 330 -5.62 4.49 -18.05
C PHE A 330 -5.44 3.00 -18.16
N ASP A 331 -4.26 2.56 -17.73
CA ASP A 331 -3.88 1.16 -17.67
C ASP A 331 -3.91 0.68 -16.22
N THR A 332 -4.52 -0.47 -15.98
CA THR A 332 -4.66 -1.04 -14.65
C THR A 332 -4.50 -2.55 -14.66
N CYS A 333 -3.96 -3.09 -13.57
CA CYS A 333 -3.88 -4.53 -13.34
C CYS A 333 -5.22 -5.03 -12.79
N THR A 334 -6.02 -5.66 -13.65
CA THR A 334 -7.31 -6.22 -13.25
C THR A 334 -7.22 -7.69 -12.90
N TRP A 335 -8.04 -8.12 -11.94
CA TRP A 335 -8.13 -9.48 -11.45
C TRP A 335 -9.57 -9.98 -11.64
N ASP A 336 -9.72 -11.26 -11.94
CA ASP A 336 -11.03 -11.90 -12.16
C ASP A 336 -11.68 -12.43 -10.86
N LYS A 337 -10.92 -12.46 -9.76
CA LYS A 337 -11.39 -12.81 -8.40
C LYS A 337 -10.78 -11.88 -7.39
N PHE A 338 -11.53 -11.60 -6.33
CA PHE A 338 -10.97 -10.92 -5.18
C PHE A 338 -10.20 -11.89 -4.30
N THR A 339 -8.99 -11.53 -3.93
CA THR A 339 -8.26 -12.18 -2.85
C THR A 339 -7.36 -11.19 -2.13
N LEU A 340 -7.34 -11.26 -0.82
CA LEU A 340 -6.33 -10.68 0.06
C LEU A 340 -5.51 -11.78 0.75
N TYR A 341 -5.84 -13.04 0.48
CA TYR A 341 -5.14 -14.19 1.06
C TYR A 341 -3.92 -14.55 0.22
N PHE A 342 -2.86 -13.80 0.41
CA PHE A 342 -1.55 -14.16 -0.15
C PHE A 342 -0.80 -15.17 0.73
N THR A 343 -1.40 -15.63 1.81
CA THR A 343 -0.82 -16.65 2.70
C THR A 343 -0.69 -18.02 2.06
N ASP A 344 -1.47 -18.31 1.03
CA ASP A 344 -1.42 -19.58 0.31
C ASP A 344 -0.39 -19.63 -0.83
N ILE A 345 0.45 -18.60 -0.99
CA ILE A 345 1.54 -18.61 -1.99
C ILE A 345 2.49 -19.80 -1.75
N THR A 346 2.62 -20.23 -0.50
CA THR A 346 3.44 -21.38 -0.12
C THR A 346 2.68 -22.71 -0.25
N ASN A 347 1.37 -22.70 -0.49
CA ASN A 347 0.58 -23.91 -0.67
C ASN A 347 0.65 -24.36 -2.13
N PRO A 348 1.34 -25.46 -2.45
CA PRO A 348 1.45 -25.97 -3.83
C PRO A 348 0.10 -26.36 -4.44
N ASN A 349 -0.94 -26.58 -3.64
CA ASN A 349 -2.30 -26.86 -4.07
C ASN A 349 -3.15 -25.59 -4.25
N GLY A 350 -2.66 -24.43 -3.81
CA GLY A 350 -3.35 -23.13 -3.92
C GLY A 350 -3.25 -22.47 -5.30
N LYS A 351 -2.43 -23.01 -6.20
CA LYS A 351 -2.13 -22.42 -7.52
C LYS A 351 -3.35 -22.22 -8.42
N ASP A 352 -4.30 -23.16 -8.37
CA ASP A 352 -5.51 -23.11 -9.19
C ASP A 352 -6.52 -22.05 -8.70
N ASN A 353 -6.31 -21.51 -7.49
CA ASN A 353 -7.18 -20.50 -6.89
C ASN A 353 -6.63 -19.07 -7.01
N PHE A 354 -5.42 -18.91 -7.55
CA PHE A 354 -4.85 -17.56 -7.74
C PHE A 354 -5.63 -16.81 -8.82
N PRO A 355 -6.01 -15.55 -8.57
CA PRO A 355 -6.70 -14.76 -9.57
C PRO A 355 -5.80 -14.54 -10.79
N ARG A 356 -6.38 -14.57 -11.95
CA ARG A 356 -5.66 -14.24 -13.19
C ARG A 356 -5.57 -12.72 -13.31
N MET A 357 -4.36 -12.23 -13.33
CA MET A 357 -4.10 -10.81 -13.58
C MET A 357 -4.05 -10.54 -15.08
N LYS A 358 -4.63 -9.40 -15.47
CA LYS A 358 -4.56 -8.86 -16.83
C LYS A 358 -4.17 -7.39 -16.77
N LEU A 359 -3.37 -6.97 -17.71
CA LEU A 359 -3.21 -5.54 -17.97
C LEU A 359 -4.39 -5.10 -18.85
N SER A 360 -5.21 -4.21 -18.31
CA SER A 360 -6.43 -3.72 -18.97
C SER A 360 -6.34 -2.23 -19.18
N ARG A 361 -6.74 -1.78 -20.38
CA ARG A 361 -6.89 -0.36 -20.69
C ARG A 361 -8.36 0.03 -20.66
N PHE A 362 -8.67 1.06 -19.91
CA PHE A 362 -9.98 1.69 -19.87
C PHE A 362 -9.93 3.06 -20.52
N VAL A 363 -11.01 3.44 -21.16
CA VAL A 363 -11.22 4.75 -21.81
C VAL A 363 -12.60 5.24 -21.37
N ILE A 364 -12.68 6.37 -20.68
CA ILE A 364 -13.89 6.98 -20.14
C ILE A 364 -13.94 8.47 -20.44
#